data_f2366007b56f43fdd838a8ce481622d0
#
_entry.id   f2366007b56f43fdd838a8ce481622d0
#
_cell.length_a   1.000
_cell.length_b   1.000
_cell.length_c   1.000
_cell.angle_alpha   90.00
_cell.angle_beta   90.00
_cell.angle_gamma   90.00
#
_symmetry.space_group_name_H-M   'P 1'
#
loop_
_entity.id
_entity.type
_entity.pdbx_description
1 polymer ?
#
loop_
_entity_poly.entity_id
_entity_poly.type
_entity_poly.pdbx_seq_one_letter_code
_entity_poly.pdbx_strand_id
1 'polypeptide(L)'
;MAREVVIVGAARTPIGSFQGSLSKLTAPQLGAVAIKAALERAGVKPEAVQEVIMGCVLQAGVGQAPARQATIFAGIPDTVPATTLNKVCGSGLKAVIAGAQAIALGDVDVVVAGGMESMSNAPYLSHTMRGGSRMGNVEFKDAMIHDGLWDVYGNVHMGLCAEECATSQGISRANQDEFALESTRRAIQSQKDGLFTAEIVPVQIPGKKPEDVVTVSEDEGPRNAKPDKIPGLKPVFKKDGTVTAANASSINDGAAALVLMSEERAKAEGRTILGRITGYDQAARKPVEFTIAPADAINKLLKKKGVSAGDVDLWEINEAFAVVSLANNRLLGLDPSKVNVRGGAVVLGHPIGASGARVLVTLLHTMKDLGKKRGVASLCIGGGEGIALMVER
;
A
#
# COMPACT_ATOMS: atom_id res chain seq x y z
N MET A 1 -28.70 -6.20 -12.35
CA MET A 1 -27.61 -6.93 -11.66
C MET A 1 -26.38 -6.06 -11.72
N ALA A 2 -25.53 -6.02 -10.67
CA ALA A 2 -24.28 -5.30 -10.72
C ALA A 2 -23.35 -5.91 -11.79
N ARG A 3 -22.60 -5.08 -12.52
CA ARG A 3 -21.65 -5.56 -13.54
C ARG A 3 -20.41 -6.17 -12.89
N GLU A 4 -19.85 -7.19 -13.52
CA GLU A 4 -18.59 -7.79 -13.10
C GLU A 4 -17.42 -6.85 -13.41
N VAL A 5 -16.48 -6.77 -12.48
CA VAL A 5 -15.33 -5.86 -12.56
C VAL A 5 -14.03 -6.66 -12.61
N VAL A 6 -13.22 -6.37 -13.60
CA VAL A 6 -11.94 -7.04 -13.82
C VAL A 6 -10.77 -6.05 -13.78
N ILE A 7 -9.60 -6.56 -13.43
CA ILE A 7 -8.33 -5.84 -13.47
C ILE A 7 -7.60 -6.28 -14.74
N VAL A 8 -7.28 -5.31 -15.59
CA VAL A 8 -6.62 -5.58 -16.89
C VAL A 8 -5.19 -5.05 -16.95
N GLY A 9 -4.78 -4.23 -16.00
CA GLY A 9 -3.42 -3.71 -15.88
C GLY A 9 -3.05 -3.47 -14.43
N ALA A 10 -1.78 -3.69 -14.09
CA ALA A 10 -1.25 -3.48 -12.76
C ALA A 10 0.25 -3.15 -12.83
N ALA A 11 0.66 -2.11 -12.11
CA ALA A 11 2.05 -1.68 -12.04
C ALA A 11 2.33 -0.98 -10.72
N ARG A 12 3.58 -1.01 -10.27
CA ARG A 12 4.08 -0.21 -9.16
C ARG A 12 5.47 0.36 -9.46
N THR A 13 5.82 1.45 -8.82
CA THR A 13 7.21 1.89 -8.76
C THR A 13 8.03 0.95 -7.87
N PRO A 14 9.37 1.00 -7.93
CA PRO A 14 10.18 0.56 -6.80
C PRO A 14 9.73 1.28 -5.53
N ILE A 15 10.02 0.71 -4.37
CA ILE A 15 9.82 1.37 -3.08
C ILE A 15 11.15 1.98 -2.64
N GLY A 16 11.18 3.31 -2.53
CA GLY A 16 12.33 4.07 -2.05
C GLY A 16 12.35 4.13 -0.53
N SER A 17 13.55 4.08 0.06
CA SER A 17 13.75 4.35 1.48
C SER A 17 13.50 5.82 1.80
N PHE A 18 13.25 6.13 3.08
CA PHE A 18 13.14 7.50 3.54
C PHE A 18 14.37 8.33 3.16
N GLN A 19 14.15 9.45 2.48
CA GLN A 19 15.20 10.30 1.88
C GLN A 19 16.17 9.54 0.96
N GLY A 20 15.72 8.42 0.38
CA GLY A 20 16.47 7.57 -0.54
C GLY A 20 16.32 7.99 -2.00
N SER A 21 16.43 7.01 -2.89
CA SER A 21 16.52 7.25 -4.34
C SER A 21 15.31 7.95 -4.95
N LEU A 22 14.11 7.77 -4.39
CA LEU A 22 12.87 8.38 -4.89
C LEU A 22 12.54 9.75 -4.27
N SER A 23 13.30 10.21 -3.28
CA SER A 23 13.00 11.43 -2.50
C SER A 23 12.92 12.72 -3.32
N LYS A 24 13.49 12.75 -4.52
CA LYS A 24 13.39 13.91 -5.42
C LYS A 24 12.05 14.03 -6.14
N LEU A 25 11.21 13.01 -6.09
CA LEU A 25 9.93 13.00 -6.76
C LEU A 25 8.78 13.19 -5.77
N THR A 26 7.80 13.98 -6.17
CA THR A 26 6.57 14.15 -5.42
C THR A 26 5.66 12.92 -5.56
N ALA A 27 4.70 12.74 -4.64
CA ALA A 27 3.73 11.66 -4.73
C ALA A 27 2.99 11.63 -6.08
N PRO A 28 2.49 12.77 -6.63
CA PRO A 28 1.87 12.79 -7.95
C PRO A 28 2.80 12.36 -9.10
N GLN A 29 4.09 12.70 -9.05
CA GLN A 29 5.04 12.26 -10.07
C GLN A 29 5.26 10.75 -10.02
N LEU A 30 5.39 10.16 -8.83
CA LEU A 30 5.45 8.71 -8.65
C LEU A 30 4.14 8.03 -9.10
N GLY A 31 3.00 8.62 -8.74
CA GLY A 31 1.67 8.17 -9.19
C GLY A 31 1.53 8.14 -10.70
N ALA A 32 2.00 9.18 -11.38
CA ALA A 32 1.97 9.25 -12.84
C ALA A 32 2.78 8.14 -13.51
N VAL A 33 3.94 7.79 -12.97
CA VAL A 33 4.77 6.66 -13.47
C VAL A 33 4.00 5.34 -13.36
N ALA A 34 3.38 5.08 -12.20
CA ALA A 34 2.61 3.85 -12.00
C ALA A 34 1.36 3.79 -12.88
N ILE A 35 0.62 4.90 -13.03
CA ILE A 35 -0.57 5.01 -13.88
C ILE A 35 -0.20 4.73 -15.34
N LYS A 36 0.82 5.41 -15.87
CA LYS A 36 1.27 5.24 -17.25
C LYS A 36 1.64 3.79 -17.53
N ALA A 37 2.43 3.17 -16.67
CA ALA A 37 2.83 1.78 -16.82
C ALA A 37 1.65 0.80 -16.72
N ALA A 38 0.68 1.05 -15.83
CA ALA A 38 -0.52 0.22 -15.71
C ALA A 38 -1.36 0.28 -17.01
N LEU A 39 -1.53 1.46 -17.59
CA LEU A 39 -2.22 1.65 -18.88
C LEU A 39 -1.48 0.96 -20.04
N GLU A 40 -0.17 1.13 -20.13
CA GLU A 40 0.66 0.48 -21.14
C GLU A 40 0.55 -1.05 -21.07
N ARG A 41 0.64 -1.62 -19.87
CA ARG A 41 0.51 -3.07 -19.65
C ARG A 41 -0.89 -3.61 -19.93
N ALA A 42 -1.93 -2.79 -19.70
CA ALA A 42 -3.30 -3.12 -20.05
C ALA A 42 -3.58 -2.99 -21.56
N GLY A 43 -2.71 -2.31 -22.31
CA GLY A 43 -2.96 -1.89 -23.68
C GLY A 43 -4.14 -0.91 -23.80
N VAL A 44 -4.44 -0.18 -22.72
CA VAL A 44 -5.54 0.80 -22.66
C VAL A 44 -4.99 2.18 -22.96
N LYS A 45 -5.59 2.86 -23.94
CA LYS A 45 -5.20 4.24 -24.29
C LYS A 45 -5.65 5.22 -23.19
N PRO A 46 -4.87 6.27 -22.90
CA PRO A 46 -5.25 7.29 -21.92
C PRO A 46 -6.64 7.90 -22.15
N GLU A 47 -7.05 8.06 -23.40
CA GLU A 47 -8.35 8.62 -23.81
C GLU A 47 -9.53 7.71 -23.49
N ALA A 48 -9.29 6.42 -23.23
CA ALA A 48 -10.33 5.47 -22.86
C ALA A 48 -10.67 5.51 -21.35
N VAL A 49 -9.83 6.16 -20.54
CA VAL A 49 -10.04 6.31 -19.10
C VAL A 49 -11.18 7.28 -18.84
N GLN A 50 -12.10 6.92 -17.96
CA GLN A 50 -13.26 7.74 -17.63
C GLN A 50 -13.19 8.35 -16.23
N GLU A 51 -12.40 7.77 -15.33
CA GLU A 51 -12.15 8.28 -13.99
C GLU A 51 -10.80 7.80 -13.43
N VAL A 52 -10.17 8.62 -12.58
CA VAL A 52 -8.95 8.26 -11.85
C VAL A 52 -9.17 8.46 -10.34
N ILE A 53 -8.87 7.44 -9.54
CA ILE A 53 -8.99 7.51 -8.07
C ILE A 53 -7.66 7.08 -7.46
N MET A 54 -6.96 8.02 -6.80
CA MET A 54 -5.66 7.73 -6.18
C MET A 54 -5.67 8.04 -4.69
N GLY A 55 -5.21 7.06 -3.91
CA GLY A 55 -4.92 7.24 -2.50
C GLY A 55 -3.68 8.12 -2.29
N CYS A 56 -3.77 9.07 -1.36
CA CYS A 56 -2.64 9.87 -0.88
C CYS A 56 -2.98 10.37 0.52
N VAL A 57 -2.09 10.16 1.48
CA VAL A 57 -2.34 10.49 2.90
C VAL A 57 -1.70 11.82 3.28
N LEU A 58 -0.43 12.00 2.97
CA LEU A 58 0.36 13.17 3.35
C LEU A 58 0.24 14.25 2.26
N GLN A 59 -0.88 14.96 2.26
CA GLN A 59 -1.22 15.89 1.18
C GLN A 59 -0.73 17.31 1.42
N ALA A 60 -0.28 17.66 2.63
CA ALA A 60 0.23 18.99 2.93
C ALA A 60 1.45 19.31 2.05
N GLY A 61 1.46 20.48 1.41
CA GLY A 61 2.56 20.91 0.55
C GLY A 61 2.65 20.24 -0.83
N VAL A 62 1.83 19.21 -1.12
CA VAL A 62 1.84 18.50 -2.42
C VAL A 62 1.19 19.34 -3.53
N GLY A 63 0.44 20.33 -3.17
CA GLY A 63 -0.35 21.14 -4.10
C GLY A 63 -1.80 20.67 -4.20
N GLN A 64 -2.57 21.34 -5.05
CA GLN A 64 -4.00 21.07 -5.20
C GLN A 64 -4.24 19.72 -5.87
N ALA A 65 -5.17 18.92 -5.29
CA ALA A 65 -5.71 17.69 -5.90
C ALA A 65 -4.61 16.71 -6.40
N PRO A 66 -3.83 16.07 -5.53
CA PRO A 66 -2.72 15.20 -5.93
C PRO A 66 -3.05 14.14 -6.99
N ALA A 67 -4.23 13.48 -6.91
CA ALA A 67 -4.66 12.54 -7.93
C ALA A 67 -4.84 13.20 -9.30
N ARG A 68 -5.35 14.44 -9.33
CA ARG A 68 -5.49 15.20 -10.57
C ARG A 68 -4.14 15.51 -11.20
N GLN A 69 -3.15 15.90 -10.38
CA GLN A 69 -1.79 16.10 -10.86
C GLN A 69 -1.22 14.81 -11.48
N ALA A 70 -1.35 13.68 -10.78
CA ALA A 70 -0.89 12.39 -11.30
C ALA A 70 -1.57 12.00 -12.62
N THR A 71 -2.88 12.27 -12.75
CA THR A 71 -3.66 12.05 -13.98
C THR A 71 -3.08 12.81 -15.17
N ILE A 72 -2.87 14.10 -15.01
CA ILE A 72 -2.33 14.97 -16.06
C ILE A 72 -0.87 14.59 -16.40
N PHE A 73 -0.03 14.38 -15.39
CA PHE A 73 1.36 13.96 -15.60
C PHE A 73 1.48 12.58 -16.27
N ALA A 74 0.48 11.70 -16.10
CA ALA A 74 0.43 10.41 -16.79
C ALA A 74 -0.01 10.53 -18.28
N GLY A 75 -0.43 11.70 -18.72
CA GLY A 75 -0.90 11.95 -20.09
C GLY A 75 -2.36 11.55 -20.33
N ILE A 76 -3.15 11.33 -19.27
CA ILE A 76 -4.60 11.16 -19.38
C ILE A 76 -5.22 12.54 -19.68
N PRO A 77 -6.22 12.60 -20.59
CA PRO A 77 -6.84 13.87 -20.97
C PRO A 77 -7.38 14.68 -19.78
N ASP A 78 -7.30 15.99 -19.89
CA ASP A 78 -7.78 16.95 -18.88
C ASP A 78 -9.31 16.95 -18.71
N THR A 79 -10.04 16.31 -19.60
CA THR A 79 -11.47 16.07 -19.49
C THR A 79 -11.84 14.91 -18.54
N VAL A 80 -10.87 14.09 -18.12
CA VAL A 80 -11.10 12.95 -17.22
C VAL A 80 -11.06 13.42 -15.76
N PRO A 81 -12.13 13.23 -14.98
CA PRO A 81 -12.16 13.59 -13.56
C PRO A 81 -11.21 12.74 -12.73
N ALA A 82 -10.71 13.31 -11.63
CA ALA A 82 -9.82 12.60 -10.72
C ALA A 82 -10.14 12.92 -9.25
N THR A 83 -10.09 11.89 -8.40
CA THR A 83 -10.37 11.98 -6.97
C THR A 83 -9.17 11.54 -6.15
N THR A 84 -8.73 12.38 -5.20
CA THR A 84 -7.76 12.01 -4.18
C THR A 84 -8.50 11.48 -2.95
N LEU A 85 -8.12 10.29 -2.49
CA LEU A 85 -8.76 9.59 -1.38
C LEU A 85 -7.77 9.40 -0.22
N ASN A 86 -8.21 9.67 0.99
CA ASN A 86 -7.46 9.37 2.20
C ASN A 86 -8.26 8.43 3.11
N LYS A 87 -7.73 7.23 3.32
CA LYS A 87 -8.13 6.24 4.32
C LYS A 87 -6.88 5.67 5.00
N VAL A 88 -5.95 6.54 5.35
CA VAL A 88 -4.63 6.21 5.91
C VAL A 88 -3.99 5.05 5.11
N CYS A 89 -3.47 4.00 5.78
CA CYS A 89 -2.81 2.86 5.12
C CYS A 89 -3.68 2.13 4.07
N GLY A 90 -5.01 2.20 4.21
CA GLY A 90 -5.98 1.57 3.30
C GLY A 90 -6.32 2.38 2.05
N SER A 91 -5.76 3.58 1.87
CA SER A 91 -6.15 4.52 0.81
C SER A 91 -6.09 3.90 -0.59
N GLY A 92 -4.98 3.26 -0.95
CA GLY A 92 -4.81 2.66 -2.27
C GLY A 92 -5.80 1.53 -2.55
N LEU A 93 -6.08 0.66 -1.57
CA LEU A 93 -7.05 -0.43 -1.73
C LEU A 93 -8.49 0.11 -1.75
N LYS A 94 -8.78 1.18 -0.96
CA LYS A 94 -10.08 1.85 -0.98
C LYS A 94 -10.34 2.55 -2.30
N ALA A 95 -9.32 3.13 -2.92
CA ALA A 95 -9.42 3.70 -4.27
C ALA A 95 -9.82 2.63 -5.31
N VAL A 96 -9.21 1.44 -5.25
CA VAL A 96 -9.58 0.29 -6.09
C VAL A 96 -11.03 -0.13 -5.85
N ILE A 97 -11.46 -0.21 -4.59
CA ILE A 97 -12.84 -0.56 -4.24
C ILE A 97 -13.81 0.50 -4.77
N ALA A 98 -13.50 1.79 -4.65
CA ALA A 98 -14.37 2.87 -5.16
C ALA A 98 -14.48 2.81 -6.68
N GLY A 99 -13.38 2.62 -7.41
CA GLY A 99 -13.41 2.42 -8.85
C GLY A 99 -14.22 1.17 -9.27
N ALA A 100 -14.08 0.07 -8.54
CA ALA A 100 -14.88 -1.13 -8.78
C ALA A 100 -16.37 -0.88 -8.53
N GLN A 101 -16.74 -0.10 -7.53
CA GLN A 101 -18.12 0.29 -7.25
C GLN A 101 -18.72 1.13 -8.38
N ALA A 102 -18.00 2.14 -8.89
CA ALA A 102 -18.45 2.97 -10.00
C ALA A 102 -18.70 2.12 -11.27
N ILE A 103 -17.80 1.19 -11.59
CA ILE A 103 -18.00 0.26 -12.72
C ILE A 103 -19.18 -0.66 -12.49
N ALA A 104 -19.30 -1.25 -11.29
CA ALA A 104 -20.38 -2.19 -10.97
C ALA A 104 -21.77 -1.54 -11.02
N LEU A 105 -21.89 -0.25 -10.66
CA LEU A 105 -23.12 0.53 -10.76
C LEU A 105 -23.46 0.98 -12.20
N GLY A 106 -22.48 0.98 -13.09
CA GLY A 106 -22.67 1.39 -14.48
C GLY A 106 -22.37 2.85 -14.76
N ASP A 107 -21.76 3.58 -13.82
CA ASP A 107 -21.41 4.98 -14.00
C ASP A 107 -20.30 5.15 -15.04
N VAL A 108 -19.33 4.24 -15.05
CA VAL A 108 -18.17 4.21 -15.94
C VAL A 108 -17.80 2.78 -16.31
N ASP A 109 -16.96 2.60 -17.34
CA ASP A 109 -16.44 1.30 -17.79
C ASP A 109 -14.96 1.11 -17.51
N VAL A 110 -14.18 2.21 -17.46
CA VAL A 110 -12.72 2.17 -17.32
C VAL A 110 -12.29 3.15 -16.25
N VAL A 111 -11.68 2.63 -15.19
CA VAL A 111 -11.15 3.41 -14.07
C VAL A 111 -9.69 3.07 -13.86
N VAL A 112 -8.86 4.09 -13.66
CA VAL A 112 -7.54 3.91 -13.08
C VAL A 112 -7.64 4.15 -11.58
N ALA A 113 -7.25 3.16 -10.77
CA ALA A 113 -7.30 3.25 -9.33
C ALA A 113 -5.99 2.80 -8.70
N GLY A 114 -5.56 3.46 -7.63
CA GLY A 114 -4.31 3.12 -6.99
C GLY A 114 -3.98 3.99 -5.79
N GLY A 115 -2.69 4.19 -5.55
CA GLY A 115 -2.20 5.07 -4.49
C GLY A 115 -0.76 5.48 -4.71
N MET A 116 -0.39 6.56 -4.08
CA MET A 116 0.92 7.20 -4.16
C MET A 116 1.26 7.86 -2.85
N GLU A 117 2.52 7.86 -2.49
CA GLU A 117 3.02 8.55 -1.30
C GLU A 117 4.47 8.96 -1.48
N SER A 118 4.84 10.13 -1.00
CA SER A 118 6.21 10.54 -0.82
C SER A 118 6.37 11.02 0.60
N MET A 119 6.71 10.09 1.49
CA MET A 119 6.88 10.39 2.92
C MET A 119 8.15 11.22 3.15
N SER A 120 9.13 11.11 2.26
CA SER A 120 10.35 11.93 2.26
C SER A 120 10.08 13.43 2.04
N ASN A 121 8.96 13.77 1.39
CA ASN A 121 8.59 15.15 1.07
C ASN A 121 7.49 15.71 1.99
N ALA A 122 7.10 14.98 3.04
CA ALA A 122 6.15 15.49 4.03
C ALA A 122 6.75 16.72 4.74
N PRO A 123 6.01 17.85 4.80
CA PRO A 123 6.54 19.09 5.38
C PRO A 123 6.42 19.11 6.90
N TYR A 124 7.09 20.08 7.49
CA TYR A 124 6.81 20.50 8.86
C TYR A 124 5.76 21.61 8.87
N LEU A 125 4.78 21.53 9.77
CA LEU A 125 3.63 22.42 9.86
C LEU A 125 3.69 23.29 11.13
N SER A 126 3.33 24.55 10.99
CA SER A 126 3.11 25.43 12.15
C SER A 126 1.68 25.93 12.15
N HIS A 127 0.91 25.57 13.17
CA HIS A 127 -0.48 26.01 13.35
C HIS A 127 -0.62 27.47 13.79
N THR A 128 0.42 28.02 14.43
CA THR A 128 0.39 29.36 14.99
C THR A 128 0.69 30.46 13.97
N MET A 129 1.38 30.13 12.87
CA MET A 129 1.87 31.15 11.94
C MET A 129 0.79 31.89 11.17
N ARG A 130 -0.39 31.31 10.94
CA ARG A 130 -1.48 31.99 10.23
C ARG A 130 -2.03 33.17 11.00
N GLY A 131 -2.10 33.08 12.31
CA GLY A 131 -2.49 34.19 13.19
C GLY A 131 -1.32 35.12 13.62
N GLY A 132 -0.09 34.76 13.23
CA GLY A 132 1.15 35.40 13.65
C GLY A 132 1.61 34.94 15.03
N SER A 133 2.92 34.82 15.19
CA SER A 133 3.54 34.60 16.51
C SER A 133 3.96 35.94 17.11
N ARG A 134 3.18 36.42 18.09
CA ARG A 134 3.41 37.74 18.65
C ARG A 134 4.66 37.80 19.54
N MET A 135 4.93 36.75 20.33
CA MET A 135 6.07 36.62 21.22
C MET A 135 6.27 35.17 21.66
N GLY A 136 7.53 34.75 21.79
CA GLY A 136 7.91 33.39 22.17
C GLY A 136 8.28 32.49 20.97
N ASN A 137 8.59 31.23 21.27
CA ASN A 137 9.00 30.24 20.26
C ASN A 137 7.82 29.77 19.39
N VAL A 138 8.12 29.42 18.14
CA VAL A 138 7.17 28.77 17.23
C VAL A 138 7.48 27.28 17.17
N GLU A 139 6.46 26.47 17.38
CA GLU A 139 6.55 25.00 17.24
C GLU A 139 6.23 24.60 15.81
N PHE A 140 7.02 23.65 15.29
CA PHE A 140 6.76 22.95 14.03
C PHE A 140 6.49 21.48 14.31
N LYS A 141 5.43 20.95 13.71
CA LYS A 141 5.05 19.53 13.79
C LYS A 141 5.42 18.83 12.50
N ASP A 142 6.04 17.68 12.60
CA ASP A 142 6.29 16.79 11.46
C ASP A 142 4.95 16.26 10.94
N ALA A 143 4.54 16.67 9.73
CA ALA A 143 3.28 16.25 9.13
C ALA A 143 3.22 14.73 8.89
N MET A 144 4.36 14.09 8.61
CA MET A 144 4.42 12.65 8.42
C MET A 144 4.01 11.90 9.70
N ILE A 145 4.52 12.35 10.84
CA ILE A 145 4.15 11.76 12.14
C ILE A 145 2.73 12.16 12.50
N HIS A 146 2.41 13.45 12.45
CA HIS A 146 1.15 13.99 12.96
C HIS A 146 -0.08 13.49 12.20
N ASP A 147 0.00 13.45 10.87
CA ASP A 147 -1.13 13.09 10.00
C ASP A 147 -1.14 11.63 9.59
N GLY A 148 0.03 10.94 9.62
CA GLY A 148 0.17 9.57 9.15
C GLY A 148 0.42 8.52 10.21
N LEU A 149 1.17 8.84 11.28
CA LEU A 149 1.72 7.86 12.22
C LEU A 149 1.33 8.10 13.70
N TRP A 150 0.38 9.00 13.95
CA TRP A 150 -0.07 9.35 15.29
C TRP A 150 -1.52 8.92 15.53
N ASP A 151 -1.76 8.16 16.59
CA ASP A 151 -3.11 7.91 17.08
C ASP A 151 -3.60 9.14 17.88
N VAL A 152 -4.50 9.89 17.29
CA VAL A 152 -5.04 11.12 17.89
C VAL A 152 -5.95 10.84 19.09
N TYR A 153 -6.54 9.67 19.18
CA TYR A 153 -7.46 9.28 20.24
C TYR A 153 -6.71 8.90 21.53
N GLY A 154 -5.68 8.07 21.39
CA GLY A 154 -4.79 7.70 22.48
C GLY A 154 -3.65 8.69 22.71
N ASN A 155 -3.48 9.66 21.80
CA ASN A 155 -2.37 10.61 21.78
C ASN A 155 -0.99 9.93 21.84
N VAL A 156 -0.80 8.91 21.02
CA VAL A 156 0.41 8.09 20.99
C VAL A 156 0.85 7.77 19.55
N HIS A 157 2.14 7.49 19.37
CA HIS A 157 2.65 6.97 18.10
C HIS A 157 2.10 5.56 17.82
N MET A 158 1.81 5.24 16.53
CA MET A 158 1.31 3.92 16.10
C MET A 158 2.16 2.74 16.60
N GLY A 159 3.46 2.94 16.80
CA GLY A 159 4.34 1.93 17.37
C GLY A 159 3.98 1.53 18.81
N LEU A 160 3.39 2.44 19.62
CA LEU A 160 2.90 2.09 20.95
C LEU A 160 1.62 1.25 20.88
N CYS A 161 0.77 1.45 19.89
CA CYS A 161 -0.36 0.56 19.64
C CYS A 161 0.12 -0.85 19.20
N ALA A 162 1.24 -0.93 18.46
CA ALA A 162 1.86 -2.22 18.13
C ALA A 162 2.43 -2.93 19.37
N GLU A 163 3.04 -2.21 20.33
CA GLU A 163 3.47 -2.75 21.61
C GLU A 163 2.28 -3.27 22.46
N GLU A 164 1.14 -2.54 22.42
CA GLU A 164 -0.10 -2.99 23.08
C GLU A 164 -0.61 -4.29 22.45
N CYS A 165 -0.58 -4.40 21.12
CA CYS A 165 -0.92 -5.63 20.41
C CYS A 165 0.02 -6.78 20.81
N ALA A 166 1.32 -6.53 20.91
CA ALA A 166 2.29 -7.55 21.34
C ALA A 166 1.96 -8.09 22.75
N THR A 167 1.59 -7.18 23.65
CA THR A 167 1.18 -7.52 25.01
C THR A 167 -0.14 -8.30 25.03
N SER A 168 -1.19 -7.76 24.40
CA SER A 168 -2.54 -8.35 24.45
C SER A 168 -2.64 -9.68 23.69
N GLN A 169 -1.83 -9.88 22.66
CA GLN A 169 -1.80 -11.12 21.87
C GLN A 169 -0.71 -12.11 22.34
N GLY A 170 0.08 -11.76 23.35
CA GLY A 170 1.16 -12.61 23.87
C GLY A 170 2.22 -12.93 22.81
N ILE A 171 2.58 -11.94 21.97
CA ILE A 171 3.58 -12.05 20.90
C ILE A 171 4.90 -11.49 21.40
N SER A 172 5.89 -12.35 21.55
CA SER A 172 7.21 -11.97 22.07
C SER A 172 8.05 -11.19 21.04
N ARG A 173 9.12 -10.55 21.51
CA ARG A 173 10.16 -9.96 20.68
C ARG A 173 10.77 -11.03 19.73
N ALA A 174 11.05 -12.21 20.23
CA ALA A 174 11.64 -13.29 19.44
C ALA A 174 10.72 -13.69 18.27
N ASN A 175 9.41 -13.82 18.50
CA ASN A 175 8.46 -14.12 17.43
C ASN A 175 8.46 -13.03 16.35
N GLN A 176 8.53 -11.75 16.74
CA GLN A 176 8.54 -10.63 15.81
C GLN A 176 9.82 -10.57 15.00
N ASP A 177 10.96 -10.83 15.62
CA ASP A 177 12.26 -10.86 14.91
C ASP A 177 12.36 -12.07 13.96
N GLU A 178 11.87 -13.24 14.35
CA GLU A 178 11.80 -14.42 13.47
C GLU A 178 10.92 -14.14 12.24
N PHE A 179 9.75 -13.51 12.43
CA PHE A 179 8.90 -13.09 11.33
C PHE A 179 9.61 -12.09 10.41
N ALA A 180 10.28 -11.09 10.98
CA ALA A 180 11.01 -10.08 10.21
C ALA A 180 12.17 -10.70 9.41
N LEU A 181 12.90 -11.66 9.98
CA LEU A 181 13.95 -12.41 9.29
C LEU A 181 13.38 -13.20 8.12
N GLU A 182 12.26 -13.90 8.30
CA GLU A 182 11.64 -14.67 7.22
C GLU A 182 11.08 -13.76 6.10
N SER A 183 10.38 -12.66 6.44
CA SER A 183 9.92 -11.68 5.46
C SER A 183 11.11 -11.10 4.67
N THR A 184 12.19 -10.75 5.37
CA THR A 184 13.43 -10.25 4.75
C THR A 184 14.04 -11.28 3.81
N ARG A 185 14.19 -12.53 4.24
CA ARG A 185 14.72 -13.64 3.44
C ARG A 185 13.89 -13.82 2.15
N ARG A 186 12.55 -13.82 2.27
CA ARG A 186 11.63 -13.96 1.12
C ARG A 186 11.81 -12.82 0.13
N ALA A 187 11.87 -11.57 0.59
CA ALA A 187 11.99 -10.42 -0.29
C ALA A 187 13.35 -10.35 -1.00
N ILE A 188 14.45 -10.61 -0.29
CA ILE A 188 15.80 -10.69 -0.89
C ILE A 188 15.83 -11.76 -1.96
N GLN A 189 15.31 -12.97 -1.67
CA GLN A 189 15.28 -14.05 -2.64
C GLN A 189 14.39 -13.71 -3.84
N SER A 190 13.19 -13.15 -3.61
CA SER A 190 12.28 -12.73 -4.67
C SER A 190 12.89 -11.67 -5.58
N GLN A 191 13.60 -10.70 -5.04
CA GLN A 191 14.29 -9.67 -5.82
C GLN A 191 15.44 -10.29 -6.64
N LYS A 192 16.24 -11.16 -6.03
CA LYS A 192 17.33 -11.88 -6.71
C LYS A 192 16.82 -12.76 -7.86
N ASP A 193 15.69 -13.41 -7.68
CA ASP A 193 15.06 -14.28 -8.68
C ASP A 193 14.25 -13.50 -9.72
N GLY A 194 14.22 -12.15 -9.65
CA GLY A 194 13.52 -11.29 -10.59
C GLY A 194 11.99 -11.35 -10.51
N LEU A 195 11.43 -11.87 -9.41
CA LEU A 195 9.97 -12.07 -9.26
C LEU A 195 9.18 -10.76 -9.17
N PHE A 196 9.85 -9.63 -8.90
CA PHE A 196 9.24 -8.30 -8.91
C PHE A 196 9.35 -7.59 -10.26
N THR A 197 10.11 -8.10 -11.21
CA THR A 197 10.38 -7.43 -12.50
C THR A 197 9.09 -7.15 -13.28
N ALA A 198 8.13 -8.07 -13.26
CA ALA A 198 6.86 -7.91 -13.98
C ALA A 198 5.93 -6.86 -13.35
N GLU A 199 6.06 -6.59 -12.05
CA GLU A 199 5.22 -5.61 -11.36
C GLU A 199 5.86 -4.22 -11.26
N ILE A 200 7.18 -4.13 -11.17
CA ILE A 200 7.91 -2.87 -11.08
C ILE A 200 8.01 -2.17 -12.43
N VAL A 201 7.82 -0.86 -12.44
CA VAL A 201 8.20 0.04 -13.54
C VAL A 201 9.39 0.87 -13.12
N PRO A 202 10.49 0.90 -13.91
CA PRO A 202 11.64 1.73 -13.59
C PRO A 202 11.28 3.21 -13.53
N VAL A 203 11.83 3.92 -12.54
CA VAL A 203 11.63 5.36 -12.31
C VAL A 203 12.88 6.11 -12.72
N GLN A 204 12.71 7.14 -13.56
CA GLN A 204 13.78 8.02 -13.99
C GLN A 204 13.91 9.20 -13.02
N ILE A 205 15.05 9.31 -12.36
CA ILE A 205 15.35 10.39 -11.40
C ILE A 205 16.23 11.43 -12.09
N PRO A 206 15.75 12.68 -12.26
CA PRO A 206 16.56 13.74 -12.82
C PRO A 206 17.81 14.03 -11.98
N GLY A 207 18.96 14.08 -12.62
CA GLY A 207 20.22 14.50 -12.04
C GLY A 207 20.36 16.03 -11.98
N LYS A 208 21.61 16.50 -11.78
CA LYS A 208 21.91 17.94 -11.81
C LYS A 208 21.86 18.52 -13.22
N LYS A 209 22.18 17.72 -14.22
CA LYS A 209 22.12 18.10 -15.64
C LYS A 209 21.05 17.24 -16.35
N PRO A 210 20.46 17.72 -17.45
CA PRO A 210 19.44 16.99 -18.19
C PRO A 210 19.84 15.58 -18.62
N GLU A 211 21.14 15.37 -18.92
CA GLU A 211 21.70 14.08 -19.31
C GLU A 211 21.98 13.14 -18.13
N ASP A 212 22.05 13.67 -16.90
CA ASP A 212 22.32 12.90 -15.69
C ASP A 212 21.03 12.28 -15.16
N VAL A 213 20.54 11.21 -15.79
CA VAL A 213 19.35 10.48 -15.33
C VAL A 213 19.75 9.20 -14.64
N VAL A 214 19.28 9.01 -13.42
CA VAL A 214 19.46 7.76 -12.66
C VAL A 214 18.19 6.92 -12.75
N THR A 215 18.32 5.69 -13.24
CA THR A 215 17.21 4.74 -13.29
C THR A 215 17.15 3.93 -12.01
N VAL A 216 16.02 3.98 -11.32
CA VAL A 216 15.72 3.15 -10.13
C VAL A 216 14.73 2.08 -10.55
N SER A 217 15.14 0.80 -10.48
CA SER A 217 14.37 -0.34 -10.96
C SER A 217 14.15 -1.45 -9.93
N GLU A 218 14.67 -1.27 -8.71
CA GLU A 218 14.58 -2.25 -7.62
C GLU A 218 14.17 -1.59 -6.31
N ASP A 219 13.50 -2.37 -5.45
CA ASP A 219 13.18 -1.94 -4.10
C ASP A 219 14.45 -1.76 -3.26
N GLU A 220 14.55 -0.63 -2.55
CA GLU A 220 15.74 -0.35 -1.74
C GLU A 220 15.81 -1.18 -0.46
N GLY A 221 14.66 -1.56 0.10
CA GLY A 221 14.58 -2.31 1.36
C GLY A 221 15.35 -3.63 1.30
N PRO A 222 15.04 -4.57 0.41
CA PRO A 222 15.77 -5.84 0.27
C PRO A 222 17.24 -5.65 -0.04
N ARG A 223 17.57 -4.68 -0.91
CA ARG A 223 18.97 -4.38 -1.28
C ARG A 223 19.81 -3.91 -0.09
N ASN A 224 19.21 -3.13 0.82
CA ASN A 224 19.88 -2.52 1.98
C ASN A 224 19.74 -3.34 3.27
N ALA A 225 18.97 -4.43 3.25
CA ALA A 225 18.67 -5.22 4.44
C ALA A 225 19.94 -5.86 5.05
N LYS A 226 19.97 -5.92 6.39
CA LYS A 226 21.06 -6.50 7.17
C LYS A 226 20.48 -7.50 8.18
N PRO A 227 20.07 -8.71 7.73
CA PRO A 227 19.38 -9.69 8.57
C PRO A 227 20.13 -10.01 9.87
N ASP A 228 21.45 -10.16 9.82
CA ASP A 228 22.29 -10.50 10.98
C ASP A 228 22.22 -9.47 12.12
N LYS A 229 21.78 -8.24 11.83
CA LYS A 229 21.64 -7.19 12.84
C LYS A 229 20.28 -7.18 13.55
N ILE A 230 19.27 -7.87 13.01
CA ILE A 230 17.89 -7.82 13.52
C ILE A 230 17.80 -8.20 15.00
N PRO A 231 18.37 -9.31 15.48
CA PRO A 231 18.24 -9.70 16.88
C PRO A 231 18.88 -8.73 17.87
N GLY A 232 19.90 -7.97 17.43
CA GLY A 232 20.64 -7.01 18.25
C GLY A 232 20.04 -5.62 18.33
N LEU A 233 18.94 -5.32 17.62
CA LEU A 233 18.33 -3.99 17.60
C LEU A 233 17.62 -3.69 18.92
N LYS A 234 17.71 -2.41 19.33
CA LYS A 234 16.98 -1.93 20.52
C LYS A 234 15.53 -1.59 20.15
N PRO A 235 14.59 -1.75 21.09
CA PRO A 235 13.22 -1.25 20.93
C PRO A 235 13.20 0.26 20.65
N VAL A 236 12.25 0.70 19.81
CA VAL A 236 12.19 2.10 19.36
C VAL A 236 11.15 2.92 20.12
N PHE A 237 10.03 2.34 20.49
CA PHE A 237 8.88 3.09 21.03
C PHE A 237 8.74 3.02 22.54
N LYS A 238 9.28 1.97 23.17
CA LYS A 238 9.21 1.73 24.62
C LYS A 238 10.52 1.13 25.10
N LYS A 239 11.06 1.59 26.23
CA LYS A 239 12.37 1.16 26.76
C LYS A 239 12.52 -0.36 26.85
N ASP A 240 11.50 -1.05 27.37
CA ASP A 240 11.45 -2.50 27.50
C ASP A 240 10.44 -3.11 26.52
N GLY A 241 10.33 -2.50 25.31
CA GLY A 241 9.41 -2.90 24.28
C GLY A 241 9.93 -4.05 23.42
N THR A 242 9.11 -4.41 22.44
CA THR A 242 9.38 -5.52 21.51
C THR A 242 9.52 -5.05 20.06
N VAL A 243 9.02 -3.85 19.75
CA VAL A 243 9.02 -3.30 18.39
C VAL A 243 10.34 -2.57 18.10
N THR A 244 11.00 -2.98 17.02
CA THR A 244 12.28 -2.42 16.58
C THR A 244 12.18 -1.84 15.16
N ALA A 245 13.22 -1.14 14.73
CA ALA A 245 13.29 -0.64 13.36
C ALA A 245 13.28 -1.73 12.27
N ALA A 246 13.52 -2.99 12.61
CA ALA A 246 13.52 -4.09 11.65
C ALA A 246 12.29 -4.99 11.71
N ASN A 247 11.48 -4.93 12.77
CA ASN A 247 10.21 -5.65 12.86
C ASN A 247 8.98 -4.70 12.74
N ALA A 248 9.24 -3.42 12.47
CA ALA A 248 8.30 -2.41 11.98
C ALA A 248 8.56 -2.14 10.50
N SER A 249 7.52 -1.79 9.74
CA SER A 249 7.71 -1.28 8.38
C SER A 249 8.45 0.05 8.41
N SER A 250 9.29 0.29 7.41
CA SER A 250 10.02 1.55 7.26
C SER A 250 9.14 2.64 6.63
N ILE A 251 9.63 3.87 6.69
CA ILE A 251 9.08 5.06 6.04
C ILE A 251 9.57 5.08 4.59
N ASN A 252 8.68 5.27 3.62
CA ASN A 252 9.01 5.03 2.23
C ASN A 252 8.29 5.97 1.25
N ASP A 253 8.83 6.01 0.03
CA ASP A 253 8.25 6.65 -1.13
C ASP A 253 7.85 5.59 -2.16
N GLY A 254 6.71 5.74 -2.83
CA GLY A 254 6.29 4.82 -3.87
C GLY A 254 4.87 5.02 -4.35
N ALA A 255 4.53 4.34 -5.44
CA ALA A 255 3.18 4.36 -6.02
C ALA A 255 2.82 3.02 -6.65
N ALA A 256 1.53 2.74 -6.73
CA ALA A 256 0.98 1.60 -7.45
C ALA A 256 -0.35 1.97 -8.09
N ALA A 257 -0.62 1.46 -9.27
CA ALA A 257 -1.85 1.71 -10.02
C ALA A 257 -2.37 0.45 -10.71
N LEU A 258 -3.68 0.36 -10.81
CA LEU A 258 -4.41 -0.70 -11.50
C LEU A 258 -5.39 -0.09 -12.49
N VAL A 259 -5.59 -0.77 -13.63
CA VAL A 259 -6.64 -0.44 -14.60
C VAL A 259 -7.78 -1.40 -14.38
N LEU A 260 -8.92 -0.86 -13.98
CA LEU A 260 -10.17 -1.57 -13.77
C LEU A 260 -11.08 -1.38 -14.98
N MET A 261 -11.80 -2.43 -15.36
CA MET A 261 -12.72 -2.39 -16.48
C MET A 261 -13.95 -3.25 -16.22
N SER A 262 -15.10 -2.90 -16.82
CA SER A 262 -16.22 -3.84 -16.86
C SER A 262 -15.80 -5.10 -17.63
N GLU A 263 -16.17 -6.29 -17.15
CA GLU A 263 -15.76 -7.53 -17.80
C GLU A 263 -16.27 -7.62 -19.23
N GLU A 264 -17.46 -7.10 -19.49
CA GLU A 264 -18.07 -7.02 -20.81
C GLU A 264 -17.15 -6.26 -21.79
N ARG A 265 -16.72 -5.06 -21.42
CA ARG A 265 -15.84 -4.25 -22.23
C ARG A 265 -14.45 -4.87 -22.39
N ALA A 266 -13.91 -5.43 -21.31
CA ALA A 266 -12.61 -6.12 -21.36
C ALA A 266 -12.60 -7.27 -22.37
N LYS A 267 -13.68 -8.08 -22.37
CA LYS A 267 -13.85 -9.17 -23.33
C LYS A 267 -14.05 -8.67 -24.77
N ALA A 268 -14.90 -7.65 -24.96
CA ALA A 268 -15.14 -7.05 -26.26
C ALA A 268 -13.86 -6.46 -26.90
N GLU A 269 -12.98 -5.89 -26.07
CA GLU A 269 -11.70 -5.32 -26.51
C GLU A 269 -10.53 -6.36 -26.51
N GLY A 270 -10.79 -7.63 -26.18
CA GLY A 270 -9.77 -8.69 -26.13
C GLY A 270 -8.67 -8.47 -25.10
N ARG A 271 -8.99 -7.80 -23.96
CA ARG A 271 -8.02 -7.48 -22.91
C ARG A 271 -7.63 -8.71 -22.11
N THR A 272 -6.37 -8.80 -21.72
CA THR A 272 -5.91 -9.81 -20.75
C THR A 272 -6.45 -9.48 -19.37
N ILE A 273 -7.23 -10.37 -18.77
CA ILE A 273 -7.76 -10.23 -17.42
C ILE A 273 -6.72 -10.79 -16.43
N LEU A 274 -6.21 -9.95 -15.54
CA LEU A 274 -5.29 -10.34 -14.48
C LEU A 274 -6.02 -10.97 -13.30
N GLY A 275 -7.24 -10.51 -13.02
CA GLY A 275 -8.13 -11.02 -11.98
C GLY A 275 -9.46 -10.29 -11.97
N ARG A 276 -10.48 -10.95 -11.43
CA ARG A 276 -11.82 -10.39 -11.18
C ARG A 276 -11.92 -9.99 -9.71
N ILE A 277 -12.44 -8.81 -9.42
CA ILE A 277 -12.76 -8.40 -8.05
C ILE A 277 -14.08 -9.05 -7.66
N THR A 278 -14.01 -10.05 -6.79
CA THR A 278 -15.19 -10.84 -6.41
C THR A 278 -15.81 -10.40 -5.09
N GLY A 279 -15.10 -9.64 -4.26
CA GLY A 279 -15.63 -9.13 -3.02
C GLY A 279 -14.66 -8.21 -2.28
N TYR A 280 -15.23 -7.42 -1.39
CA TYR A 280 -14.48 -6.58 -0.46
C TYR A 280 -15.31 -6.32 0.79
N ASP A 281 -14.63 -6.02 1.90
CA ASP A 281 -15.26 -5.60 3.14
C ASP A 281 -14.32 -4.74 4.00
N GLN A 282 -14.86 -4.13 5.03
CA GLN A 282 -14.15 -3.28 5.98
C GLN A 282 -14.66 -3.55 7.39
N ALA A 283 -13.80 -3.29 8.37
CA ALA A 283 -14.14 -3.38 9.78
C ALA A 283 -13.50 -2.24 10.56
N ALA A 284 -14.05 -1.95 11.72
CA ALA A 284 -13.48 -0.99 12.67
C ALA A 284 -13.54 -1.57 14.09
N ARG A 285 -12.56 -1.19 14.89
CA ARG A 285 -12.36 -1.51 16.30
C ARG A 285 -12.02 -0.24 17.08
N LYS A 286 -11.66 -0.38 18.36
CA LYS A 286 -11.03 0.72 19.11
C LYS A 286 -9.73 1.12 18.39
N PRO A 287 -9.41 2.43 18.32
CA PRO A 287 -8.23 2.91 17.60
C PRO A 287 -6.92 2.18 17.93
N VAL A 288 -6.67 1.90 19.19
CA VAL A 288 -5.49 1.15 19.64
C VAL A 288 -5.40 -0.29 19.11
N GLU A 289 -6.54 -0.89 18.72
CA GLU A 289 -6.65 -2.26 18.21
C GLU A 289 -6.55 -2.33 16.67
N PHE A 290 -6.08 -1.26 16.01
CA PHE A 290 -5.96 -1.23 14.54
C PHE A 290 -5.19 -2.43 13.98
N THR A 291 -4.25 -2.94 14.74
CA THR A 291 -3.36 -4.05 14.37
C THR A 291 -4.09 -5.34 14.04
N ILE A 292 -5.22 -5.60 14.67
CA ILE A 292 -6.02 -6.84 14.49
C ILE A 292 -7.33 -6.63 13.72
N ALA A 293 -7.61 -5.40 13.30
CA ALA A 293 -8.79 -5.08 12.49
C ALA A 293 -8.83 -5.78 11.11
N PRO A 294 -7.68 -6.13 10.46
CA PRO A 294 -7.70 -6.95 9.25
C PRO A 294 -8.44 -8.27 9.41
N ALA A 295 -8.29 -8.96 10.55
CA ALA A 295 -8.97 -10.23 10.80
C ALA A 295 -10.50 -10.09 10.73
N ASP A 296 -11.05 -9.00 11.25
CA ASP A 296 -12.49 -8.75 11.16
C ASP A 296 -12.94 -8.42 9.74
N ALA A 297 -12.18 -7.59 9.02
CA ALA A 297 -12.49 -7.26 7.63
C ALA A 297 -12.45 -8.51 6.74
N ILE A 298 -11.44 -9.37 6.93
CA ILE A 298 -11.30 -10.65 6.23
C ILE A 298 -12.47 -11.58 6.60
N ASN A 299 -12.79 -11.76 7.87
CA ASN A 299 -13.88 -12.64 8.30
C ASN A 299 -15.24 -12.18 7.73
N LYS A 300 -15.51 -10.86 7.70
CA LYS A 300 -16.71 -10.32 7.06
C LYS A 300 -16.72 -10.63 5.57
N LEU A 301 -15.60 -10.44 4.87
CA LEU A 301 -15.46 -10.75 3.46
C LEU A 301 -15.70 -12.24 3.18
N LEU A 302 -15.02 -13.13 3.90
CA LEU A 302 -15.17 -14.58 3.75
C LEU A 302 -16.63 -15.03 3.98
N LYS A 303 -17.25 -14.55 5.06
CA LYS A 303 -18.66 -14.81 5.36
C LYS A 303 -19.59 -14.34 4.25
N LYS A 304 -19.40 -13.13 3.75
CA LYS A 304 -20.17 -12.53 2.65
C LYS A 304 -20.05 -13.34 1.35
N LYS A 305 -18.89 -13.95 1.12
CA LYS A 305 -18.64 -14.78 -0.06
C LYS A 305 -18.98 -16.26 0.14
N GLY A 306 -19.30 -16.69 1.35
CA GLY A 306 -19.58 -18.10 1.65
C GLY A 306 -18.37 -19.01 1.50
N VAL A 307 -17.17 -18.50 1.76
CA VAL A 307 -15.91 -19.25 1.65
C VAL A 307 -15.17 -19.27 2.98
N SER A 308 -14.31 -20.25 3.18
CA SER A 308 -13.41 -20.35 4.34
C SER A 308 -12.02 -19.81 4.04
N ALA A 309 -11.20 -19.58 5.06
CA ALA A 309 -9.80 -19.22 4.88
C ALA A 309 -9.00 -20.30 4.12
N GLY A 310 -9.38 -21.57 4.25
CA GLY A 310 -8.76 -22.69 3.54
C GLY A 310 -8.98 -22.66 2.02
N ASP A 311 -10.06 -22.01 1.57
CA ASP A 311 -10.40 -21.86 0.15
C ASP A 311 -9.63 -20.73 -0.54
N VAL A 312 -8.82 -19.98 0.19
CA VAL A 312 -7.96 -18.92 -0.34
C VAL A 312 -6.55 -19.46 -0.56
N ASP A 313 -6.04 -19.30 -1.76
CA ASP A 313 -4.74 -19.83 -2.15
C ASP A 313 -3.58 -18.96 -1.64
N LEU A 314 -3.74 -17.63 -1.70
CA LEU A 314 -2.70 -16.66 -1.34
C LEU A 314 -3.28 -15.44 -0.62
N TRP A 315 -2.47 -14.92 0.31
CA TRP A 315 -2.78 -13.74 1.11
C TRP A 315 -1.67 -12.72 0.98
N GLU A 316 -2.03 -11.47 0.72
CA GLU A 316 -1.16 -10.31 0.87
C GLU A 316 -1.72 -9.43 1.99
N ILE A 317 -1.21 -9.56 3.19
CA ILE A 317 -1.59 -8.79 4.38
C ILE A 317 -0.44 -7.83 4.69
N ASN A 318 -0.70 -6.53 4.62
CA ASN A 318 0.36 -5.54 4.79
C ASN A 318 1.03 -5.65 6.17
N GLU A 319 2.35 -5.72 6.16
CA GLU A 319 3.19 -5.87 7.35
C GLU A 319 3.55 -4.49 7.93
N ALA A 320 2.56 -3.71 8.40
CA ALA A 320 2.86 -2.43 9.05
C ALA A 320 3.80 -2.62 10.25
N PHE A 321 3.65 -3.74 10.96
CA PHE A 321 4.54 -4.28 11.99
C PHE A 321 4.49 -5.80 11.90
N ALA A 322 5.55 -6.50 12.31
CA ALA A 322 5.56 -7.95 12.37
C ALA A 322 4.43 -8.50 13.27
N VAL A 323 4.14 -7.82 14.38
CA VAL A 323 3.04 -8.16 15.29
C VAL A 323 1.68 -8.16 14.63
N VAL A 324 1.44 -7.26 13.64
CA VAL A 324 0.19 -7.23 12.88
C VAL A 324 -0.01 -8.54 12.12
N SER A 325 1.00 -8.97 11.38
CA SER A 325 0.94 -10.21 10.60
C SER A 325 0.80 -11.44 11.49
N LEU A 326 1.59 -11.52 12.55
CA LEU A 326 1.53 -12.62 13.51
C LEU A 326 0.15 -12.75 14.19
N ALA A 327 -0.41 -11.61 14.63
CA ALA A 327 -1.74 -11.58 15.26
C ALA A 327 -2.84 -12.01 14.30
N ASN A 328 -2.86 -11.45 13.07
CA ASN A 328 -3.89 -11.77 12.10
C ASN A 328 -3.78 -13.21 11.57
N ASN A 329 -2.57 -13.72 11.34
CA ASN A 329 -2.35 -15.12 10.96
C ASN A 329 -2.91 -16.08 12.03
N ARG A 330 -2.67 -15.78 13.31
CA ARG A 330 -3.20 -16.56 14.44
C ARG A 330 -4.72 -16.49 14.53
N LEU A 331 -5.29 -15.27 14.48
CA LEU A 331 -6.74 -15.04 14.60
C LEU A 331 -7.55 -15.68 13.47
N LEU A 332 -6.97 -15.78 12.29
CA LEU A 332 -7.60 -16.34 11.09
C LEU A 332 -7.21 -17.80 10.83
N GLY A 333 -6.27 -18.38 11.60
CA GLY A 333 -5.75 -19.73 11.39
C GLY A 333 -5.07 -19.90 10.02
N LEU A 334 -4.36 -18.86 9.54
CA LEU A 334 -3.71 -18.89 8.23
C LEU A 334 -2.43 -19.73 8.26
N ASP A 335 -2.20 -20.44 7.14
CA ASP A 335 -0.92 -21.06 6.85
C ASP A 335 0.10 -19.98 6.44
N PRO A 336 1.18 -19.75 7.22
CA PRO A 336 2.19 -18.74 6.91
C PRO A 336 2.89 -18.93 5.56
N SER A 337 2.88 -20.16 5.02
CA SER A 337 3.43 -20.45 3.68
C SER A 337 2.61 -19.87 2.53
N LYS A 338 1.37 -19.44 2.79
CA LYS A 338 0.47 -18.79 1.83
C LYS A 338 0.36 -17.28 2.02
N VAL A 339 1.01 -16.71 3.04
CA VAL A 339 0.93 -15.29 3.39
C VAL A 339 2.23 -14.59 3.01
N ASN A 340 2.13 -13.49 2.26
CA ASN A 340 3.26 -12.64 1.85
C ASN A 340 4.45 -13.48 1.35
N VAL A 341 4.19 -14.37 0.42
CA VAL A 341 5.16 -15.41 0.00
C VAL A 341 6.42 -14.84 -0.66
N ARG A 342 6.37 -13.58 -1.09
CA ARG A 342 7.50 -12.82 -1.63
C ARG A 342 8.13 -11.84 -0.63
N GLY A 343 7.76 -11.92 0.66
CA GLY A 343 8.08 -10.93 1.67
C GLY A 343 7.10 -9.75 1.64
N GLY A 344 7.15 -8.89 2.64
CA GLY A 344 6.18 -7.80 2.81
C GLY A 344 6.80 -6.50 3.32
N ALA A 345 5.95 -5.62 3.85
CA ALA A 345 6.29 -4.24 4.15
C ALA A 345 7.36 -4.06 5.23
N VAL A 346 7.59 -5.04 6.10
CA VAL A 346 8.68 -4.99 7.09
C VAL A 346 10.03 -4.76 6.41
N VAL A 347 10.23 -5.31 5.23
CA VAL A 347 11.46 -5.14 4.46
C VAL A 347 11.25 -4.34 3.16
N LEU A 348 10.12 -4.53 2.45
CA LEU A 348 9.84 -3.78 1.23
C LEU A 348 9.54 -2.31 1.52
N GLY A 349 8.92 -2.01 2.66
CA GLY A 349 8.53 -0.66 3.05
C GLY A 349 7.02 -0.39 2.93
N HIS A 350 6.60 0.76 3.51
CA HIS A 350 5.19 1.10 3.65
C HIS A 350 4.89 2.56 3.25
N PRO A 351 4.96 2.91 1.96
CA PRO A 351 4.44 4.20 1.48
C PRO A 351 2.92 4.23 1.70
N ILE A 352 2.46 4.88 2.78
CA ILE A 352 1.13 4.63 3.39
C ILE A 352 -0.03 4.75 2.41
N GLY A 353 -0.10 5.79 1.60
CA GLY A 353 -1.17 5.98 0.62
C GLY A 353 -1.13 5.00 -0.56
N ALA A 354 0.05 4.47 -0.88
CA ALA A 354 0.27 3.54 -2.00
C ALA A 354 0.08 2.07 -1.61
N SER A 355 0.33 1.71 -0.36
CA SER A 355 0.48 0.32 0.08
C SER A 355 -0.73 -0.56 -0.22
N GLY A 356 -1.96 -0.02 -0.13
CA GLY A 356 -3.16 -0.79 -0.44
C GLY A 356 -3.22 -1.27 -1.90
N ALA A 357 -2.78 -0.44 -2.84
CA ALA A 357 -2.65 -0.82 -4.23
C ALA A 357 -1.42 -1.72 -4.46
N ARG A 358 -0.31 -1.45 -3.77
CA ARG A 358 0.93 -2.22 -3.87
C ARG A 358 0.70 -3.70 -3.51
N VAL A 359 0.06 -3.99 -2.38
CA VAL A 359 -0.20 -5.38 -1.96
C VAL A 359 -1.08 -6.11 -2.98
N LEU A 360 -2.06 -5.42 -3.58
CA LEU A 360 -2.91 -6.02 -4.61
C LEU A 360 -2.14 -6.28 -5.92
N VAL A 361 -1.25 -5.36 -6.33
CA VAL A 361 -0.38 -5.57 -7.50
C VAL A 361 0.50 -6.80 -7.28
N THR A 362 1.17 -6.91 -6.14
CA THR A 362 2.01 -8.06 -5.81
C THR A 362 1.20 -9.35 -5.76
N LEU A 363 -0.01 -9.32 -5.16
CA LEU A 363 -0.91 -10.48 -5.10
C LEU A 363 -1.24 -11.01 -6.51
N LEU A 364 -1.64 -10.13 -7.43
CA LEU A 364 -2.01 -10.49 -8.80
C LEU A 364 -0.85 -11.15 -9.56
N HIS A 365 0.34 -10.57 -9.48
CA HIS A 365 1.54 -11.14 -10.11
C HIS A 365 1.93 -12.47 -9.48
N THR A 366 1.88 -12.58 -8.16
CA THR A 366 2.19 -13.83 -7.45
C THR A 366 1.18 -14.93 -7.79
N MET A 367 -0.13 -14.61 -7.84
CA MET A 367 -1.16 -15.56 -8.27
C MET A 367 -0.92 -16.05 -9.69
N LYS A 368 -0.52 -15.15 -10.59
CA LYS A 368 -0.19 -15.49 -11.97
C LYS A 368 0.97 -16.49 -12.03
N ASP A 369 2.08 -16.16 -11.38
CA ASP A 369 3.32 -16.92 -11.47
C ASP A 369 3.22 -18.31 -10.81
N LEU A 370 2.41 -18.41 -9.75
CA LEU A 370 2.16 -19.66 -9.03
C LEU A 370 0.91 -20.44 -9.50
N GLY A 371 0.22 -19.95 -10.53
CA GLY A 371 -1.00 -20.58 -11.05
C GLY A 371 -2.15 -20.66 -10.04
N LYS A 372 -2.22 -19.69 -9.11
CA LYS A 372 -3.24 -19.65 -8.04
C LYS A 372 -4.50 -18.94 -8.50
N LYS A 373 -5.66 -19.37 -7.96
CA LYS A 373 -6.97 -18.92 -8.44
C LYS A 373 -7.61 -17.85 -7.55
N ARG A 374 -7.48 -17.94 -6.23
CA ARG A 374 -8.13 -17.02 -5.28
C ARG A 374 -7.13 -16.38 -4.35
N GLY A 375 -7.16 -15.07 -4.26
CA GLY A 375 -6.29 -14.31 -3.37
C GLY A 375 -7.01 -13.22 -2.63
N VAL A 376 -6.49 -12.83 -1.46
CA VAL A 376 -7.02 -11.74 -0.64
C VAL A 376 -5.90 -10.77 -0.31
N ALA A 377 -6.13 -9.49 -0.58
CA ALA A 377 -5.31 -8.37 -0.12
C ALA A 377 -5.97 -7.69 1.07
N SER A 378 -5.20 -7.39 2.13
CA SER A 378 -5.73 -6.75 3.34
C SER A 378 -4.71 -5.85 4.02
N LEU A 379 -5.19 -4.82 4.71
CA LEU A 379 -4.37 -3.89 5.49
C LEU A 379 -5.05 -3.53 6.80
N CYS A 380 -4.23 -3.32 7.83
CA CYS A 380 -4.59 -2.54 9.00
C CYS A 380 -4.52 -1.04 8.67
N ILE A 381 -5.30 -0.25 9.37
CA ILE A 381 -5.46 1.19 9.11
C ILE A 381 -5.44 1.92 10.43
N GLY A 382 -4.61 2.95 10.56
CA GLY A 382 -4.62 3.84 11.72
C GLY A 382 -6.03 4.38 12.02
N GLY A 383 -6.36 4.52 13.31
CA GLY A 383 -7.71 4.84 13.74
C GLY A 383 -8.59 3.62 14.05
N GLY A 384 -8.04 2.40 14.01
CA GLY A 384 -8.74 1.18 14.42
C GLY A 384 -9.41 0.41 13.30
N GLU A 385 -9.07 0.66 12.04
CA GLU A 385 -9.77 0.04 10.92
C GLU A 385 -8.96 -1.07 10.22
N GLY A 386 -9.69 -1.91 9.46
CA GLY A 386 -9.17 -2.91 8.53
C GLY A 386 -9.96 -2.92 7.23
N ILE A 387 -9.30 -3.30 6.15
CA ILE A 387 -9.87 -3.42 4.81
C ILE A 387 -9.38 -4.69 4.14
N ALA A 388 -10.25 -5.37 3.39
CA ALA A 388 -9.93 -6.57 2.64
C ALA A 388 -10.60 -6.58 1.27
N LEU A 389 -9.92 -7.12 0.26
CA LEU A 389 -10.41 -7.29 -1.10
C LEU A 389 -10.00 -8.67 -1.62
N MET A 390 -10.94 -9.39 -2.23
CA MET A 390 -10.74 -10.71 -2.83
C MET A 390 -10.73 -10.60 -4.36
N VAL A 391 -9.76 -11.27 -4.95
CA VAL A 391 -9.67 -11.44 -6.40
C VAL A 391 -9.64 -12.91 -6.80
N GLU A 392 -10.20 -13.20 -7.97
CA GLU A 392 -10.16 -14.53 -8.59
C GLU A 392 -9.65 -14.46 -10.03
N ARG A 393 -8.94 -15.51 -10.45
CA ARG A 393 -8.40 -15.66 -11.81
C ARG A 393 -9.06 -16.81 -12.53
#